data_0b8b7c54984ea328fa8c5e687677a1a7
#
_entry.id   0b8b7c54984ea328fa8c5e687677a1a7
#
_cell.length_a   1.000
_cell.length_b   1.000
_cell.length_c   1.000
_cell.angle_alpha   90.00
_cell.angle_beta   90.00
_cell.angle_gamma   90.00
#
_symmetry.space_group_name_H-M   'P 1'
#
loop_
_entity.id
_entity.type
_entity.pdbx_description
1 polymer ?
#
loop_
_entity_poly.entity_id
_entity_poly.type
_entity_poly.pdbx_seq_one_letter_code
_entity_poly.pdbx_strand_id
1 'polypeptide(L)'
;MKASWDGEPVSGFDEDFAAGFIGKYVLVGVTELALDDTVKCQSQLHGTIVAATAAGIDIELQGVNAGTTWRMPPLLDHLVPARPGAYSLRATGETVADPDFTVSLTVHAGNRH
;
A
#
# COMPACT_ATOMS: atom_id res chain seq x y z
N MET A 1 -6.61 3.38 -9.67
CA MET A 1 -5.38 2.67 -9.31
C MET A 1 -5.55 1.19 -9.58
N LYS A 2 -4.69 0.63 -10.35
CA LYS A 2 -4.87 -0.74 -10.79
C LYS A 2 -3.64 -1.62 -10.57
N ALA A 3 -2.51 -1.04 -10.23
CA ALA A 3 -1.31 -1.84 -10.02
C ALA A 3 -1.44 -2.59 -8.70
N SER A 4 -1.40 -3.89 -8.77
CA SER A 4 -1.49 -4.75 -7.61
C SER A 4 -0.35 -5.75 -7.69
N TRP A 5 0.22 -6.09 -6.57
CA TRP A 5 1.33 -7.03 -6.53
C TRP A 5 0.84 -8.44 -6.85
N ASP A 6 1.49 -9.11 -7.79
CA ASP A 6 1.17 -10.50 -8.13
C ASP A 6 2.43 -11.29 -8.44
N GLY A 7 3.56 -10.91 -7.84
CA GLY A 7 4.83 -11.58 -8.06
C GLY A 7 4.97 -12.84 -7.23
N GLU A 8 6.16 -13.43 -7.33
CA GLU A 8 6.48 -14.65 -6.62
C GLU A 8 6.55 -14.41 -5.12
N PRO A 9 6.18 -15.41 -4.30
CA PRO A 9 6.38 -15.28 -2.86
C PRO A 9 7.85 -15.05 -2.52
N VAL A 10 8.06 -14.25 -1.48
CA VAL A 10 9.40 -13.88 -1.04
C VAL A 10 9.91 -14.96 -0.08
N SER A 11 11.13 -15.47 -0.33
CA SER A 11 11.71 -16.43 0.60
C SER A 11 12.23 -15.70 1.83
N GLY A 12 12.16 -16.36 2.97
CA GLY A 12 12.58 -15.77 4.23
C GLY A 12 11.57 -14.82 4.84
N PHE A 13 10.35 -14.82 4.33
CA PHE A 13 9.30 -13.96 4.85
C PHE A 13 8.94 -14.36 6.28
N ASP A 14 8.89 -13.37 7.17
CA ASP A 14 8.58 -13.61 8.60
C ASP A 14 7.08 -13.53 8.81
N GLU A 15 6.44 -14.70 8.85
CA GLU A 15 4.99 -14.78 8.98
C GLU A 15 4.51 -14.34 10.36
N ASP A 16 5.30 -14.56 11.40
CA ASP A 16 4.93 -14.12 12.74
C ASP A 16 4.93 -12.61 12.84
N PHE A 17 5.96 -11.99 12.28
CA PHE A 17 6.04 -10.54 12.24
C PHE A 17 4.89 -9.95 11.40
N ALA A 18 4.61 -10.60 10.28
CA ALA A 18 3.54 -10.16 9.39
C ALA A 18 2.18 -10.22 10.06
N ALA A 19 1.94 -11.23 10.87
CA ALA A 19 0.65 -11.40 11.54
C ALA A 19 0.31 -10.20 12.42
N GLY A 20 1.32 -9.52 12.94
CA GLY A 20 1.09 -8.34 13.78
C GLY A 20 0.51 -7.15 13.03
N PHE A 21 0.56 -7.16 11.70
CA PHE A 21 0.00 -6.07 10.92
C PHE A 21 -1.47 -6.28 10.56
N ILE A 22 -1.97 -7.51 10.70
CA ILE A 22 -3.36 -7.80 10.33
C ILE A 22 -4.29 -7.05 11.27
N GLY A 23 -5.27 -6.35 10.69
CA GLY A 23 -6.21 -5.54 11.44
C GLY A 23 -5.77 -4.09 11.60
N LYS A 24 -4.55 -3.77 11.18
CA LYS A 24 -4.04 -2.39 11.29
C LYS A 24 -4.47 -1.55 10.08
N TYR A 25 -4.64 -0.27 10.32
CA TYR A 25 -5.04 0.67 9.28
C TYR A 25 -3.81 1.29 8.65
N VAL A 26 -3.75 1.30 7.32
CA VAL A 26 -2.58 1.77 6.60
C VAL A 26 -2.95 2.81 5.56
N LEU A 27 -2.10 3.81 5.42
CA LEU A 27 -2.20 4.83 4.37
C LEU A 27 -1.08 4.59 3.38
N VAL A 28 -1.43 4.37 2.11
CA VAL A 28 -0.48 3.99 1.06
C VAL A 28 -0.37 5.11 0.03
N GLY A 29 0.85 5.53 -0.24
CA GLY A 29 1.14 6.43 -1.36
C GLY A 29 1.85 5.65 -2.46
N VAL A 30 1.33 5.71 -3.68
CA VAL A 30 1.91 5.03 -4.82
C VAL A 30 2.33 6.07 -5.85
N THR A 31 3.60 6.07 -6.22
CA THR A 31 4.12 6.91 -7.27
C THR A 31 4.41 6.04 -8.48
N GLU A 32 3.80 6.36 -9.60
CA GLU A 32 4.00 5.61 -10.83
C GLU A 32 4.89 6.44 -11.75
N LEU A 33 6.01 5.85 -12.19
CA LEU A 33 6.97 6.53 -13.06
C LEU A 33 6.86 6.02 -14.48
N ALA A 34 7.09 6.90 -15.44
CA ALA A 34 7.23 6.52 -16.83
C ALA A 34 8.62 5.91 -17.04
N LEU A 35 8.87 5.40 -18.26
CA LEU A 35 10.16 4.77 -18.57
C LEU A 35 11.35 5.70 -18.38
N ASP A 36 11.14 7.01 -18.56
CA ASP A 36 12.21 7.99 -18.39
C ASP A 36 12.31 8.53 -16.97
N ASP A 37 11.65 7.85 -16.02
CA ASP A 37 11.66 8.19 -14.60
C ASP A 37 10.91 9.48 -14.24
N THR A 38 10.17 10.05 -15.17
CA THR A 38 9.29 11.16 -14.80
C THR A 38 8.05 10.63 -14.12
N VAL A 39 7.49 11.44 -13.23
CA VAL A 39 6.29 11.04 -12.51
C VAL A 39 5.11 11.01 -13.47
N LYS A 40 4.50 9.84 -13.64
CA LYS A 40 3.36 9.68 -14.50
C LYS A 40 2.06 9.95 -13.75
N CYS A 41 1.96 9.40 -12.55
CA CYS A 41 0.83 9.71 -11.68
C CYS A 41 1.14 9.32 -10.25
N GLN A 42 0.35 9.87 -9.34
CA GLN A 42 0.44 9.52 -7.93
C GLN A 42 -0.94 9.17 -7.44
N SER A 43 -1.02 8.12 -6.63
CA SER A 43 -2.28 7.64 -6.07
C SER A 43 -2.14 7.49 -4.58
N GLN A 44 -3.25 7.63 -3.88
CA GLN A 44 -3.29 7.44 -2.44
C GLN A 44 -4.44 6.51 -2.12
N LEU A 45 -4.15 5.50 -1.32
CA LEU A 45 -5.11 4.48 -0.92
C LEU A 45 -5.03 4.34 0.58
N HIS A 46 -6.11 3.89 1.19
CA HIS A 46 -6.06 3.58 2.61
C HIS A 46 -7.05 2.49 2.94
N GLY A 47 -6.76 1.74 3.98
CA GLY A 47 -7.63 0.67 4.37
C GLY A 47 -7.03 -0.20 5.46
N THR A 48 -7.68 -1.32 5.71
CA THR A 48 -7.30 -2.26 6.77
C THR A 48 -6.55 -3.43 6.17
N ILE A 49 -5.43 -3.78 6.77
CA ILE A 49 -4.67 -4.96 6.35
C ILE A 49 -5.46 -6.19 6.79
N VAL A 50 -5.85 -7.02 5.83
CA VAL A 50 -6.66 -8.22 6.11
C VAL A 50 -5.86 -9.50 5.93
N ALA A 51 -4.71 -9.43 5.25
CA ALA A 51 -3.83 -10.59 5.10
C ALA A 51 -2.42 -10.11 4.86
N ALA A 52 -1.45 -10.85 5.36
CA ALA A 52 -0.04 -10.53 5.16
C ALA A 52 0.70 -11.84 5.02
N THR A 53 1.10 -12.17 3.79
CA THR A 53 1.76 -13.44 3.48
C THR A 53 2.96 -13.18 2.58
N ALA A 54 3.74 -14.22 2.34
CA ALA A 54 4.88 -14.11 1.43
C ALA A 54 4.45 -13.74 0.02
N ALA A 55 3.18 -13.92 -0.33
CA ALA A 55 2.67 -13.57 -1.65
C ALA A 55 2.26 -12.11 -1.74
N GLY A 56 2.11 -11.42 -0.63
CA GLY A 56 1.73 -10.02 -0.62
C GLY A 56 0.94 -9.63 0.61
N ILE A 57 0.69 -8.36 0.73
CA ILE A 57 -0.10 -7.80 1.82
C ILE A 57 -1.40 -7.29 1.21
N ASP A 58 -2.53 -7.84 1.68
CA ASP A 58 -3.84 -7.49 1.16
C ASP A 58 -4.47 -6.43 2.05
N ILE A 59 -4.91 -5.36 1.43
CA ILE A 59 -5.51 -4.22 2.10
C ILE A 59 -6.93 -4.07 1.59
N GLU A 60 -7.89 -4.15 2.50
CA GLU A 60 -9.28 -3.88 2.17
C GLU A 60 -9.46 -2.37 2.17
N LEU A 61 -9.62 -1.80 0.99
CA LEU A 61 -9.63 -0.36 0.82
C LEU A 61 -10.90 0.26 1.37
N GLN A 62 -10.75 1.48 1.85
CA GLN A 62 -11.85 2.27 2.41
C GLN A 62 -11.98 3.59 1.64
N GLY A 63 -12.98 4.37 1.99
CA GLY A 63 -13.19 5.66 1.36
C GLY A 63 -13.66 5.51 -0.08
N VAL A 64 -13.08 6.30 -0.98
CA VAL A 64 -13.52 6.30 -2.38
C VAL A 64 -13.27 4.97 -3.08
N ASN A 65 -12.40 4.13 -2.53
CA ASN A 65 -12.08 2.83 -3.10
C ASN A 65 -12.69 1.68 -2.32
N ALA A 66 -13.63 1.95 -1.42
CA ALA A 66 -14.25 0.92 -0.60
C ALA A 66 -14.86 -0.18 -1.47
N GLY A 67 -14.75 -1.41 -0.98
CA GLY A 67 -15.26 -2.57 -1.70
C GLY A 67 -14.23 -3.29 -2.55
N THR A 68 -13.00 -2.78 -2.59
CA THR A 68 -11.91 -3.36 -3.36
C THR A 68 -10.80 -3.78 -2.43
N THR A 69 -10.18 -4.92 -2.70
CA THR A 69 -8.99 -5.36 -1.99
C THR A 69 -7.80 -5.16 -2.91
N TRP A 70 -6.76 -4.51 -2.39
CA TRP A 70 -5.57 -4.19 -3.16
C TRP A 70 -4.37 -4.88 -2.51
N ARG A 71 -3.52 -5.48 -3.32
CA ARG A 71 -2.35 -6.20 -2.82
C ARG A 71 -1.08 -5.42 -3.10
N MET A 72 -0.27 -5.24 -2.07
CA MET A 72 1.05 -4.64 -2.20
C MET A 72 2.11 -5.71 -2.06
N PRO A 73 3.35 -5.42 -2.50
CA PRO A 73 4.46 -6.35 -2.28
C PRO A 73 4.62 -6.67 -0.78
N PRO A 74 5.14 -7.87 -0.44
CA PRO A 74 5.30 -8.25 0.96
C PRO A 74 6.53 -7.58 1.59
N LEU A 75 6.54 -6.27 1.58
CA LEU A 75 7.65 -5.45 2.05
C LEU A 75 7.31 -4.90 3.44
N LEU A 76 7.40 -5.78 4.44
CA LEU A 76 7.00 -5.41 5.80
C LEU A 76 7.79 -4.24 6.34
N ASP A 77 9.07 -4.13 5.95
CA ASP A 77 9.92 -3.05 6.40
C ASP A 77 9.50 -1.69 5.88
N HIS A 78 8.66 -1.65 4.84
CA HIS A 78 8.18 -0.39 4.29
C HIS A 78 6.97 0.14 5.05
N LEU A 79 6.40 -0.66 5.93
CA LEU A 79 5.29 -0.24 6.78
C LEU A 79 5.86 0.53 7.97
N VAL A 80 5.72 1.83 7.95
CA VAL A 80 6.32 2.72 8.94
C VAL A 80 5.23 3.18 9.90
N PRO A 81 5.45 3.11 11.21
CA PRO A 81 4.44 3.64 12.14
C PRO A 81 4.12 5.08 11.83
N ALA A 82 2.82 5.38 11.78
CA ALA A 82 2.36 6.72 11.43
C ALA A 82 2.28 7.58 12.68
N ARG A 83 2.52 8.86 12.51
CA ARG A 83 2.30 9.81 13.60
C ARG A 83 0.81 10.04 13.77
N PRO A 84 0.34 10.24 15.01
CA PRO A 84 -1.07 10.58 15.21
C PRO A 84 -1.42 11.87 14.50
N GLY A 85 -2.65 11.96 14.03
CA GLY A 85 -3.15 13.16 13.39
C GLY A 85 -3.93 12.85 12.13
N ALA A 86 -4.41 13.91 11.49
CA ALA A 86 -5.18 13.82 10.27
C ALA A 86 -4.27 13.99 9.06
N TYR A 87 -4.43 13.07 8.10
CA TYR A 87 -3.67 13.09 6.85
C TYR A 87 -4.61 13.47 5.73
N SER A 88 -4.35 14.61 5.10
CA SER A 88 -5.15 15.07 3.95
C SER A 88 -4.60 14.46 2.67
N LEU A 89 -5.45 13.79 1.91
CA LEU A 89 -5.06 13.10 0.70
C LEU A 89 -5.38 13.97 -0.51
N ARG A 90 -4.36 14.47 -1.18
CA ARG A 90 -4.56 15.33 -2.34
C ARG A 90 -5.24 14.61 -3.49
N ALA A 91 -4.91 13.33 -3.67
CA ALA A 91 -5.42 12.60 -4.83
C ALA A 91 -6.91 12.37 -4.76
N THR A 92 -7.48 12.25 -3.56
CA THR A 92 -8.89 11.90 -3.40
C THR A 92 -9.70 12.97 -2.67
N GLY A 93 -9.03 13.90 -2.00
CA GLY A 93 -9.71 14.90 -1.19
C GLY A 93 -10.14 14.38 0.17
N GLU A 94 -9.77 13.15 0.49
CA GLU A 94 -10.17 12.54 1.75
C GLU A 94 -9.23 12.93 2.89
N THR A 95 -9.69 12.70 4.11
CA THR A 95 -8.86 12.85 5.30
C THR A 95 -8.86 11.52 6.04
N VAL A 96 -7.66 11.03 6.35
CA VAL A 96 -7.48 9.80 7.12
C VAL A 96 -6.96 10.18 8.49
N ALA A 97 -7.71 9.80 9.53
CA ALA A 97 -7.34 10.15 10.90
C ALA A 97 -6.63 8.98 11.56
N ASP A 98 -5.48 9.26 12.14
CA ASP A 98 -4.73 8.33 12.99
C ASP A 98 -4.53 6.94 12.38
N PRO A 99 -3.99 6.82 11.17
CA PRO A 99 -3.65 5.50 10.66
C PRO A 99 -2.56 4.88 11.51
N ASP A 100 -2.50 3.56 11.52
CA ASP A 100 -1.48 2.86 12.29
C ASP A 100 -0.13 2.91 11.57
N PHE A 101 -0.14 2.79 10.25
CA PHE A 101 1.09 2.77 9.45
C PHE A 101 0.93 3.57 8.18
N THR A 102 2.05 4.00 7.63
CA THR A 102 2.11 4.57 6.29
C THR A 102 3.13 3.80 5.48
N VAL A 103 2.94 3.78 4.16
CA VAL A 103 3.88 3.16 3.25
C VAL A 103 3.91 3.94 1.95
N SER A 104 5.10 4.08 1.38
CA SER A 104 5.29 4.74 0.09
C SER A 104 5.89 3.75 -0.88
N LEU A 105 5.29 3.62 -2.05
CA LEU A 105 5.74 2.69 -3.07
C LEU A 105 5.98 3.45 -4.37
N THR A 106 7.01 3.04 -5.09
CA THR A 106 7.31 3.58 -6.41
C THR A 106 7.31 2.44 -7.40
N VAL A 107 6.56 2.58 -8.48
CA VAL A 107 6.48 1.57 -9.53
C VAL A 107 6.77 2.21 -10.88
N HIS A 108 7.31 1.41 -11.80
CA HIS A 108 7.61 1.87 -13.16
C HIS A 108 6.53 1.34 -14.08
N ALA A 109 5.76 2.25 -14.67
CA ALA A 109 4.54 1.89 -15.40
C ALA A 109 4.82 1.21 -16.72
N GLY A 110 5.90 1.51 -17.37
CA GLY A 110 6.12 1.09 -18.74
C GLY A 110 6.89 -0.19 -18.91
N ASN A 111 7.34 -0.81 -17.86
CA ASN A 111 8.28 -1.92 -18.01
C ASN A 111 7.64 -3.28 -17.85
N ARG A 112 6.35 -3.34 -17.88
CA ARG A 112 5.73 -4.65 -17.93
C ARG A 112 5.27 -4.92 -19.33
N HIS A 113 5.03 -6.00 -19.66
CA HIS A 113 4.63 -6.57 -20.94
C HIS A 113 5.60 -7.54 -21.49
#